data_58f86c1f78f27d7dc3c4524b6779d950
#
_entry.id   58f86c1f78f27d7dc3c4524b6779d950
#
_cell.length_a   1.000
_cell.length_b   1.000
_cell.length_c   1.000
_cell.angle_alpha   90.00
_cell.angle_beta   90.00
_cell.angle_gamma   90.00
#
_symmetry.space_group_name_H-M   'P 1'
#
loop_
_entity.id
_entity.type
_entity.pdbx_description
1 polymer ?
#
loop_
_entity_poly.entity_id
_entity_poly.type
_entity_poly.pdbx_seq_one_letter_code
_entity_poly.pdbx_strand_id
1 'polypeptide(L)'
;MLVLLAAIAVAPVVLSYVAYYTLPRDARVNYGTLLATAPLADFAGTDLGGKAFASGELRGRWSMLIAAPSACDARCVAALYASRQARTIQNAERERVQRVWLIPDERAPSAALLAEHPDVLAIRVRALPALPEGADRIYLVDPRGNFVLAWPSDPDIKALAKDLSRLLRASRIG
;
A
#
# COMPACT_ATOMS: atom_id res chain seq x y z
N MET A 1 50.70 -4.84 -28.39
CA MET A 1 50.01 -3.55 -28.20
C MET A 1 48.56 -3.59 -28.70
N LEU A 2 48.26 -4.01 -29.90
CA LEU A 2 46.89 -4.12 -30.43
C LEU A 2 45.96 -5.04 -29.62
N VAL A 3 46.44 -6.20 -29.19
CA VAL A 3 45.67 -7.16 -28.37
C VAL A 3 45.30 -6.54 -26.99
N LEU A 4 46.18 -5.79 -26.38
CA LEU A 4 45.93 -5.11 -25.11
C LEU A 4 44.82 -4.03 -25.27
N LEU A 5 44.89 -3.26 -26.35
CA LEU A 5 43.86 -2.25 -26.63
C LEU A 5 42.52 -2.88 -26.94
N ALA A 6 42.48 -3.99 -27.67
CA ALA A 6 41.25 -4.74 -27.93
C ALA A 6 40.66 -5.31 -26.64
N ALA A 7 41.49 -5.87 -25.74
CA ALA A 7 41.04 -6.39 -24.45
C ALA A 7 40.42 -5.29 -23.56
N ILE A 8 41.05 -4.11 -23.51
CA ILE A 8 40.51 -2.98 -22.74
C ILE A 8 39.17 -2.49 -23.31
N ALA A 9 39.02 -2.49 -24.64
CA ALA A 9 37.77 -2.06 -25.28
C ALA A 9 36.63 -3.08 -25.09
N VAL A 10 36.91 -4.38 -25.06
CA VAL A 10 35.93 -5.46 -24.98
C VAL A 10 35.57 -5.77 -23.48
N ALA A 11 36.50 -5.57 -22.58
CA ALA A 11 36.31 -5.91 -21.17
C ALA A 11 35.05 -5.29 -20.54
N PRO A 12 34.70 -4.01 -20.73
CA PRO A 12 33.48 -3.43 -20.13
C PRO A 12 32.20 -4.08 -20.64
N VAL A 13 32.19 -4.47 -21.93
CA VAL A 13 31.03 -5.12 -22.53
C VAL A 13 30.85 -6.51 -21.93
N VAL A 14 31.92 -7.30 -21.87
CA VAL A 14 31.89 -8.65 -21.30
C VAL A 14 31.53 -8.59 -19.81
N LEU A 15 32.14 -7.68 -19.04
CA LEU A 15 31.81 -7.49 -17.63
C LEU A 15 30.36 -7.09 -17.41
N SER A 16 29.79 -6.23 -18.28
CA SER A 16 28.37 -5.85 -18.22
C SER A 16 27.47 -7.05 -18.46
N TYR A 17 27.78 -7.89 -19.46
CA TYR A 17 27.03 -9.12 -19.73
C TYR A 17 27.14 -10.12 -18.57
N VAL A 18 28.33 -10.35 -18.07
CA VAL A 18 28.54 -11.24 -16.90
C VAL A 18 27.76 -10.71 -15.70
N ALA A 19 27.86 -9.44 -15.38
CA ALA A 19 27.11 -8.82 -14.28
C ALA A 19 25.60 -8.96 -14.48
N TYR A 20 25.10 -8.77 -15.71
CA TYR A 20 23.68 -8.89 -16.04
C TYR A 20 23.13 -10.31 -15.78
N TYR A 21 23.91 -11.36 -16.08
CA TYR A 21 23.46 -12.74 -15.92
C TYR A 21 23.81 -13.37 -14.58
N THR A 22 24.84 -12.88 -13.89
CA THR A 22 25.30 -13.49 -12.63
C THR A 22 24.86 -12.75 -11.37
N LEU A 23 24.59 -11.44 -11.47
CA LEU A 23 24.09 -10.70 -10.31
C LEU A 23 22.62 -11.04 -10.08
N PRO A 24 22.25 -11.49 -8.88
CA PRO A 24 20.87 -11.76 -8.56
C PRO A 24 20.05 -10.47 -8.71
N ARG A 25 19.01 -10.55 -9.53
CA ARG A 25 18.04 -9.45 -9.71
C ARG A 25 17.04 -9.30 -8.57
N ASP A 26 17.20 -10.11 -7.53
CA ASP A 26 16.30 -10.18 -6.37
C ASP A 26 16.51 -9.06 -5.35
N ALA A 27 17.10 -7.96 -5.73
CA ALA A 27 17.00 -6.76 -4.92
C ALA A 27 15.53 -6.34 -4.91
N ARG A 28 14.76 -6.92 -3.98
CA ARG A 28 13.41 -6.44 -3.68
C ARG A 28 13.52 -4.96 -3.37
N VAL A 29 13.16 -4.16 -4.34
CA VAL A 29 13.23 -2.70 -4.23
C VAL A 29 12.20 -2.21 -3.22
N ASN A 30 11.13 -2.98 -3.03
CA ASN A 30 10.04 -2.69 -2.12
C ASN A 30 10.04 -3.66 -0.94
N TYR A 31 9.72 -3.16 0.24
CA TYR A 31 9.45 -3.96 1.43
C TYR A 31 8.13 -4.72 1.28
N GLY A 32 7.09 -4.04 0.78
CA GLY A 32 5.82 -4.66 0.47
C GLY A 32 5.89 -5.59 -0.74
N THR A 33 4.97 -6.54 -0.79
CA THR A 33 4.77 -7.42 -1.94
C THR A 33 4.13 -6.62 -3.08
N LEU A 34 4.76 -6.59 -4.25
CA LEU A 34 4.18 -6.01 -5.45
C LEU A 34 3.08 -6.95 -5.95
N LEU A 35 1.88 -6.43 -6.08
CA LEU A 35 0.74 -7.19 -6.57
C LEU A 35 0.65 -7.13 -8.10
N ALA A 36 0.11 -8.19 -8.71
CA ALA A 36 -0.35 -8.09 -10.08
C ALA A 36 -1.43 -6.99 -10.14
N THR A 37 -1.29 -6.07 -11.08
CA THR A 37 -2.24 -4.97 -11.24
C THR A 37 -3.65 -5.53 -11.50
N ALA A 38 -4.51 -5.37 -10.52
CA ALA A 38 -5.90 -5.80 -10.57
C ALA A 38 -6.79 -4.68 -10.02
N PRO A 39 -7.93 -4.40 -10.64
CA PRO A 39 -8.84 -3.40 -10.13
C PRO A 39 -9.42 -3.84 -8.77
N LEU A 40 -9.58 -2.90 -7.86
CA LEU A 40 -10.39 -3.08 -6.67
C LEU A 40 -11.85 -3.29 -7.12
N ALA A 41 -12.41 -4.43 -6.78
CA ALA A 41 -13.80 -4.74 -7.12
C ALA A 41 -14.73 -3.67 -6.53
N ASP A 42 -15.77 -3.33 -7.25
CA ASP A 42 -16.76 -2.38 -6.77
C ASP A 42 -17.46 -2.90 -5.51
N PHE A 43 -17.55 -2.03 -4.52
CA PHE A 43 -18.30 -2.28 -3.30
C PHE A 43 -19.09 -1.04 -2.89
N ALA A 44 -20.17 -1.28 -2.17
CA ALA A 44 -20.96 -0.24 -1.51
C ALA A 44 -20.97 -0.49 -0.01
N GLY A 45 -21.04 0.59 0.74
CA GLY A 45 -21.07 0.56 2.19
C GLY A 45 -21.69 1.80 2.76
N THR A 46 -21.53 1.98 4.06
CA THR A 46 -21.94 3.21 4.77
C THR A 46 -20.82 3.64 5.69
N ASP A 47 -20.61 4.93 5.83
CA ASP A 47 -19.72 5.45 6.85
C ASP A 47 -20.35 5.24 8.25
N LEU A 48 -19.61 5.59 9.30
CA LEU A 48 -20.10 5.46 10.68
C LEU A 48 -21.26 6.42 11.00
N GLY A 49 -21.44 7.46 10.21
CA GLY A 49 -22.58 8.40 10.29
C GLY A 49 -23.82 7.95 9.52
N GLY A 50 -23.74 6.80 8.82
CA GLY A 50 -24.85 6.27 8.01
C GLY A 50 -24.93 6.83 6.59
N LYS A 51 -23.97 7.64 6.16
CA LYS A 51 -23.92 8.14 4.78
C LYS A 51 -23.48 7.01 3.85
N ALA A 52 -24.17 6.85 2.74
CA ALA A 52 -23.81 5.90 1.70
C ALA A 52 -22.41 6.23 1.14
N PHE A 53 -21.65 5.18 0.86
CA PHE A 53 -20.28 5.23 0.33
C PHE A 53 -20.14 4.20 -0.81
N ALA A 54 -19.49 4.59 -1.88
CA ALA A 54 -19.16 3.71 -2.99
C ALA A 54 -17.64 3.66 -3.21
N SER A 55 -17.13 2.53 -3.65
CA SER A 55 -15.68 2.32 -3.94
C SER A 55 -15.12 3.37 -4.90
N GLY A 56 -15.94 3.89 -5.81
CA GLY A 56 -15.56 4.97 -6.73
C GLY A 56 -15.11 6.26 -6.04
N GLU A 57 -15.53 6.52 -4.80
CA GLU A 57 -15.14 7.71 -4.03
C GLU A 57 -13.67 7.65 -3.57
N LEU A 58 -13.04 6.48 -3.64
CA LEU A 58 -11.61 6.32 -3.36
C LEU A 58 -10.72 6.83 -4.48
N ARG A 59 -11.24 7.00 -5.68
CA ARG A 59 -10.48 7.46 -6.84
C ARG A 59 -9.94 8.87 -6.66
N GLY A 60 -8.83 9.16 -7.32
CA GLY A 60 -8.15 10.46 -7.24
C GLY A 60 -7.12 10.57 -6.11
N ARG A 61 -7.10 9.64 -5.15
CA ARG A 61 -6.09 9.59 -4.08
C ARG A 61 -5.55 8.18 -3.89
N TRP A 62 -4.34 8.09 -3.39
CA TRP A 62 -3.77 6.83 -2.93
C TRP A 62 -4.52 6.36 -1.68
N SER A 63 -4.91 5.10 -1.64
CA SER A 63 -5.69 4.56 -0.51
C SER A 63 -4.94 3.43 0.18
N MET A 64 -4.62 3.60 1.46
CA MET A 64 -4.20 2.49 2.32
C MET A 64 -5.44 1.82 2.88
N LEU A 65 -5.77 0.63 2.37
CA LEU A 65 -6.98 -0.11 2.69
C LEU A 65 -6.67 -1.23 3.67
N ILE A 66 -7.42 -1.28 4.75
CA ILE A 66 -7.37 -2.29 5.81
C ILE A 66 -8.76 -2.91 5.91
N ALA A 67 -8.84 -4.24 5.92
CA ALA A 67 -10.08 -4.98 6.11
C ALA A 67 -10.03 -5.74 7.43
N ALA A 68 -10.86 -5.35 8.39
CA ALA A 68 -10.89 -5.99 9.70
C ALA A 68 -12.24 -5.75 10.39
N PRO A 69 -12.69 -6.67 11.27
CA PRO A 69 -13.90 -6.49 12.07
C PRO A 69 -13.83 -5.26 12.98
N SER A 70 -14.99 -4.76 13.38
CA SER A 70 -15.11 -3.62 14.31
C SER A 70 -14.45 -3.85 15.67
N ALA A 71 -14.36 -5.12 16.12
CA ALA A 71 -13.68 -5.51 17.35
C ALA A 71 -12.17 -5.25 17.32
N CYS A 72 -11.59 -5.09 16.12
CA CYS A 72 -10.22 -4.69 15.85
C CYS A 72 -9.20 -5.35 16.77
N ASP A 73 -8.77 -6.55 16.45
CA ASP A 73 -7.74 -7.29 17.21
C ASP A 73 -6.37 -6.60 17.16
N ALA A 74 -5.37 -7.19 17.78
CA ALA A 74 -4.02 -6.64 17.85
C ALA A 74 -3.40 -6.36 16.47
N ARG A 75 -3.69 -7.20 15.45
CA ARG A 75 -3.21 -7.00 14.07
C ARG A 75 -3.87 -5.81 13.40
N CYS A 76 -5.18 -5.68 13.59
CA CYS A 76 -5.94 -4.53 13.10
C CYS A 76 -5.44 -3.23 13.74
N VAL A 77 -5.23 -3.19 15.06
CA VAL A 77 -4.67 -2.04 15.77
C VAL A 77 -3.29 -1.69 15.23
N ALA A 78 -2.41 -2.68 15.05
CA ALA A 78 -1.08 -2.48 14.47
C ALA A 78 -1.16 -1.89 13.05
N ALA A 79 -2.05 -2.41 12.20
CA ALA A 79 -2.25 -1.94 10.83
C ALA A 79 -2.76 -0.49 10.78
N LEU A 80 -3.74 -0.16 11.63
CA LEU A 80 -4.25 1.21 11.77
C LEU A 80 -3.17 2.17 12.27
N TYR A 81 -2.39 1.77 13.25
CA TYR A 81 -1.27 2.57 13.77
C TYR A 81 -0.18 2.77 12.70
N ALA A 82 0.27 1.68 12.07
CA ALA A 82 1.32 1.74 11.05
C ALA A 82 0.92 2.60 9.85
N SER A 83 -0.31 2.46 9.34
CA SER A 83 -0.80 3.27 8.23
C SER A 83 -0.90 4.76 8.60
N ARG A 84 -1.27 5.10 9.85
CA ARG A 84 -1.26 6.48 10.34
C ARG A 84 0.15 7.06 10.35
N GLN A 85 1.10 6.33 10.94
CA GLN A 85 2.49 6.79 11.02
C GLN A 85 3.10 6.95 9.63
N ALA A 86 2.91 5.97 8.76
CA ALA A 86 3.42 6.02 7.40
C ALA A 86 2.88 7.21 6.59
N ARG A 87 1.57 7.52 6.73
CA ARG A 87 0.96 8.71 6.13
C ARG A 87 1.55 10.00 6.70
N THR A 88 1.70 10.08 8.02
CA THR A 88 2.24 11.26 8.70
C THR A 88 3.67 11.57 8.24
N ILE A 89 4.52 10.56 8.04
CA ILE A 89 5.89 10.70 7.56
C ILE A 89 5.96 11.33 6.15
N GLN A 90 4.90 11.24 5.33
CA GLN A 90 4.88 11.81 3.99
C GLN A 90 4.84 13.36 3.99
N ASN A 91 4.64 14.01 5.13
CA ASN A 91 4.61 15.48 5.27
C ASN A 91 3.63 16.14 4.29
N ALA A 92 4.11 16.95 3.34
CA ALA A 92 3.28 17.65 2.36
C ALA A 92 2.49 16.69 1.45
N GLU A 93 3.04 15.51 1.13
CA GLU A 93 2.40 14.51 0.27
C GLU A 93 1.29 13.72 0.98
N ARG A 94 1.11 13.88 2.30
CA ARG A 94 0.13 13.14 3.10
C ARG A 94 -1.31 13.32 2.64
N GLU A 95 -1.65 14.48 2.06
CA GLU A 95 -3.01 14.79 1.58
C GLU A 95 -3.38 13.98 0.33
N ARG A 96 -2.38 13.46 -0.39
CA ARG A 96 -2.56 12.54 -1.51
C ARG A 96 -2.88 11.11 -1.07
N VAL A 97 -2.76 10.82 0.24
CA VAL A 97 -2.94 9.50 0.82
C VAL A 97 -4.12 9.52 1.79
N GLN A 98 -5.12 8.69 1.55
CA GLN A 98 -6.21 8.43 2.46
C GLN A 98 -6.06 7.05 3.11
N ARG A 99 -6.68 6.88 4.25
CA ARG A 99 -6.71 5.62 5.00
C ARG A 99 -8.14 5.13 5.06
N VAL A 100 -8.35 3.87 4.71
CA VAL A 100 -9.68 3.26 4.60
C VAL A 100 -9.71 2.00 5.45
N TRP A 101 -10.68 1.91 6.33
CA TRP A 101 -10.96 0.71 7.11
C TRP A 101 -12.30 0.13 6.69
N LEU A 102 -12.29 -1.02 6.03
CA LEU A 102 -13.49 -1.77 5.65
C LEU A 102 -13.89 -2.70 6.81
N ILE A 103 -15.09 -2.51 7.31
CA ILE A 103 -15.66 -3.21 8.45
C ILE A 103 -16.77 -4.14 7.96
N PRO A 104 -16.58 -5.48 8.00
CA PRO A 104 -17.54 -6.43 7.48
C PRO A 104 -18.66 -6.81 8.47
N ASP A 105 -18.82 -6.08 9.55
CA ASP A 105 -19.84 -6.33 10.58
C ASP A 105 -20.62 -5.05 10.96
N GLU A 106 -21.76 -5.24 11.63
CA GLU A 106 -22.68 -4.15 11.99
C GLU A 106 -22.31 -3.43 13.30
N ARG A 107 -21.34 -3.94 14.07
CA ARG A 107 -20.98 -3.35 15.36
C ARG A 107 -20.25 -2.03 15.15
N ALA A 108 -20.38 -1.14 16.10
CA ALA A 108 -19.59 0.08 16.12
C ALA A 108 -18.18 -0.23 16.65
N PRO A 109 -17.13 0.28 16.00
CA PRO A 109 -15.78 0.27 16.56
C PRO A 109 -15.72 1.00 17.89
N SER A 110 -14.71 0.69 18.71
CA SER A 110 -14.44 1.40 19.96
C SER A 110 -14.25 2.90 19.72
N ALA A 111 -14.94 3.74 20.51
CA ALA A 111 -14.78 5.19 20.44
C ALA A 111 -13.34 5.63 20.73
N ALA A 112 -12.66 4.94 21.66
CA ALA A 112 -11.25 5.20 21.96
C ALA A 112 -10.35 4.97 20.72
N LEU A 113 -10.55 3.84 20.01
CA LEU A 113 -9.80 3.54 18.80
C LEU A 113 -10.06 4.57 17.69
N LEU A 114 -11.30 4.99 17.50
CA LEU A 114 -11.63 6.03 16.53
C LEU A 114 -11.00 7.38 16.88
N ALA A 115 -10.95 7.74 18.14
CA ALA A 115 -10.30 8.96 18.62
C ALA A 115 -8.79 8.96 18.34
N GLU A 116 -8.14 7.78 18.36
CA GLU A 116 -6.74 7.64 17.97
C GLU A 116 -6.52 7.75 16.47
N HIS A 117 -7.56 7.54 15.66
CA HIS A 117 -7.48 7.51 14.19
C HIS A 117 -8.52 8.44 13.53
N PRO A 118 -8.53 9.76 13.83
CA PRO A 118 -9.58 10.67 13.36
C PRO A 118 -9.62 10.85 11.84
N ASP A 119 -8.53 10.49 11.14
CA ASP A 119 -8.36 10.63 9.70
C ASP A 119 -8.67 9.33 8.92
N VAL A 120 -9.14 8.27 9.61
CA VAL A 120 -9.51 7.02 8.93
C VAL A 120 -10.95 7.06 8.43
N LEU A 121 -11.14 6.71 7.16
CA LEU A 121 -12.47 6.46 6.59
C LEU A 121 -12.92 5.06 7.00
N ALA A 122 -13.69 4.96 8.06
CA ALA A 122 -14.25 3.70 8.53
C ALA A 122 -15.59 3.44 7.81
N ILE A 123 -15.61 2.42 6.96
CA ILE A 123 -16.75 2.08 6.09
C ILE A 123 -17.26 0.69 6.43
N ARG A 124 -18.52 0.58 6.81
CA ARG A 124 -19.20 -0.70 6.95
C ARG A 124 -19.57 -1.24 5.58
N VAL A 125 -19.25 -2.50 5.35
CA VAL A 125 -19.54 -3.18 4.10
C VAL A 125 -20.27 -4.50 4.39
N ARG A 126 -21.24 -4.88 3.58
CA ARG A 126 -21.94 -6.18 3.73
C ARG A 126 -21.06 -7.36 3.41
N ALA A 127 -20.13 -7.18 2.47
CA ALA A 127 -19.13 -8.17 2.10
C ALA A 127 -17.85 -7.44 1.74
N LEU A 128 -16.71 -8.01 2.13
CA LEU A 128 -15.41 -7.48 1.70
C LEU A 128 -15.25 -7.68 0.19
N PRO A 129 -14.66 -6.71 -0.53
CA PRO A 129 -14.23 -6.94 -1.90
C PRO A 129 -13.18 -8.06 -1.95
N ALA A 130 -13.00 -8.66 -3.12
CA ALA A 130 -11.92 -9.63 -3.31
C ALA A 130 -10.57 -8.98 -3.01
N LEU A 131 -9.85 -9.54 -2.03
CA LEU A 131 -8.53 -9.07 -1.61
C LEU A 131 -7.47 -10.07 -2.08
N PRO A 132 -6.44 -9.63 -2.82
CA PRO A 132 -5.47 -10.53 -3.48
C PRO A 132 -4.74 -11.50 -2.53
N GLU A 133 -4.43 -11.07 -1.31
CA GLU A 133 -3.69 -11.87 -0.31
C GLU A 133 -4.45 -12.03 1.02
N GLY A 134 -5.80 -11.87 1.01
CA GLY A 134 -6.65 -12.01 2.19
C GLY A 134 -6.73 -10.75 3.06
N ALA A 135 -7.41 -10.84 4.20
CA ALA A 135 -7.74 -9.68 5.04
C ALA A 135 -6.57 -9.18 5.91
N ASP A 136 -5.60 -10.05 6.24
CA ASP A 136 -4.50 -9.73 7.18
C ASP A 136 -3.38 -8.91 6.52
N ARG A 137 -3.74 -7.89 5.73
CA ARG A 137 -2.80 -7.04 5.00
C ARG A 137 -3.22 -5.58 5.00
N ILE A 138 -2.23 -4.70 4.82
CA ILE A 138 -2.47 -3.31 4.43
C ILE A 138 -2.26 -3.24 2.92
N TYR A 139 -3.31 -2.92 2.18
CA TYR A 139 -3.26 -2.77 0.73
C TYR A 139 -3.04 -1.33 0.33
N LEU A 140 -2.22 -1.10 -0.69
CA LEU A 140 -2.15 0.18 -1.38
C LEU A 140 -2.93 0.09 -2.69
N VAL A 141 -3.90 0.97 -2.82
CA VAL A 141 -4.71 1.15 -4.02
C VAL A 141 -4.33 2.49 -4.65
N ASP A 142 -4.07 2.48 -5.96
CA ASP A 142 -3.70 3.69 -6.70
C ASP A 142 -4.91 4.62 -6.93
N PRO A 143 -4.68 5.88 -7.38
CA PRO A 143 -5.76 6.83 -7.67
C PRO A 143 -6.71 6.40 -8.79
N ARG A 144 -6.38 5.36 -9.55
CA ARG A 144 -7.26 4.77 -10.58
C ARG A 144 -8.13 3.64 -10.03
N GLY A 145 -7.84 3.17 -8.81
CA GLY A 145 -8.55 2.08 -8.16
C GLY A 145 -7.94 0.71 -8.38
N ASN A 146 -6.63 0.60 -8.66
CA ASN A 146 -5.95 -0.68 -8.79
C ASN A 146 -5.10 -1.00 -7.57
N PHE A 147 -5.05 -2.26 -7.19
CA PHE A 147 -4.09 -2.75 -6.20
C PHE A 147 -2.67 -2.65 -6.73
N VAL A 148 -1.74 -2.17 -5.90
CA VAL A 148 -0.32 -1.98 -6.26
C VAL A 148 0.60 -2.76 -5.33
N LEU A 149 0.44 -2.59 -4.02
CA LEU A 149 1.27 -3.21 -2.99
C LEU A 149 0.42 -3.79 -1.87
N ALA A 150 0.94 -4.81 -1.21
CA ALA A 150 0.44 -5.32 0.06
C ALA A 150 1.57 -5.39 1.08
N TRP A 151 1.29 -4.95 2.31
CA TRP A 151 2.18 -5.07 3.45
C TRP A 151 1.54 -5.97 4.52
N PRO A 152 2.32 -6.63 5.38
CA PRO A 152 1.75 -7.32 6.54
C PRO A 152 0.97 -6.36 7.43
N SER A 153 0.05 -6.86 8.23
CA SER A 153 -0.74 -6.04 9.17
C SER A 153 0.10 -5.40 10.28
N ASP A 154 1.24 -6.00 10.61
CA ASP A 154 2.24 -5.44 11.53
C ASP A 154 3.56 -5.20 10.78
N PRO A 155 3.68 -4.12 9.99
CA PRO A 155 4.84 -3.85 9.16
C PRO A 155 5.90 -3.05 9.89
N ASP A 156 7.15 -3.12 9.40
CA ASP A 156 8.12 -2.06 9.68
C ASP A 156 7.63 -0.73 9.10
N ILE A 157 7.28 0.20 9.98
CA ILE A 157 6.69 1.50 9.62
C ILE A 157 7.62 2.31 8.72
N LYS A 158 8.95 2.27 8.98
CA LYS A 158 9.93 3.01 8.18
C LYS A 158 10.04 2.44 6.78
N ALA A 159 10.03 1.13 6.66
CA ALA A 159 10.08 0.43 5.40
C ALA A 159 8.81 0.67 4.57
N LEU A 160 7.62 0.59 5.19
CA LEU A 160 6.34 0.94 4.57
C LEU A 160 6.32 2.40 4.10
N ALA A 161 6.70 3.35 4.97
CA ALA A 161 6.77 4.77 4.62
C ALA A 161 7.74 5.05 3.47
N LYS A 162 8.86 4.33 3.39
CA LYS A 162 9.84 4.43 2.30
C LYS A 162 9.23 3.97 0.96
N ASP A 163 8.51 2.85 0.96
CA ASP A 163 7.81 2.36 -0.23
C ASP A 163 6.76 3.37 -0.70
N LEU A 164 5.91 3.84 0.22
CA LEU A 164 4.90 4.85 -0.06
C LEU A 164 5.52 6.13 -0.64
N SER A 165 6.57 6.66 -0.01
CA SER A 165 7.30 7.84 -0.45
C SER A 165 7.88 7.70 -1.86
N ARG A 166 8.36 6.49 -2.21
CA ARG A 166 8.89 6.20 -3.55
C ARG A 166 7.79 6.26 -4.61
N LEU A 167 6.62 5.67 -4.31
CA LEU A 167 5.49 5.69 -5.24
C LEU A 167 4.91 7.10 -5.41
N LEU A 168 4.75 7.86 -4.35
CA LEU A 168 4.25 9.24 -4.40
C LEU A 168 5.17 10.13 -5.25
N ARG A 169 6.50 9.96 -5.15
CA ARG A 169 7.46 10.71 -5.98
C ARG A 169 7.45 10.29 -7.45
N ALA A 170 7.23 9.00 -7.73
CA ALA A 170 7.15 8.50 -9.10
C ALA A 170 5.83 8.85 -9.80
N SER A 171 4.76 9.06 -9.02
CA SER A 171 3.43 9.37 -9.51
C SER A 171 3.13 10.87 -9.42
N ARG A 172 2.60 11.42 -10.50
CA ARG A 172 2.08 12.80 -10.54
C ARG A 172 0.56 12.87 -10.31
N ILE A 173 -0.09 11.72 -10.07
CA ILE A 173 -1.54 11.58 -9.88
C ILE A 173 -1.85 11.36 -8.40
N GLY A 174 -2.92 11.96 -7.94
CA GLY A 174 -3.39 11.83 -6.55
C GLY A 174 -3.21 13.07 -5.73
#